data_c547054062f19e57941733ec02bc974f
#
_entry.id   c547054062f19e57941733ec02bc974f
#
_cell.length_a   1.000
_cell.length_b   1.000
_cell.length_c   1.000
_cell.angle_alpha   90.00
_cell.angle_beta   90.00
_cell.angle_gamma   90.00
#
_symmetry.space_group_name_H-M   'P 1'
#
loop_
_entity.id
_entity.type
_entity.pdbx_description
1 polymer ?
#
loop_
_entity_poly.entity_id
_entity_poly.type
_entity_poly.pdbx_seq_one_letter_code
_entity_poly.pdbx_strand_id
1 'polypeptide(L)'
;MLVAFSLCAVAAVIGATLASRTGNASESGLELSKDGWAGAIRPPGQAVPQFTLKDQDGKTVTDEDLKGRPVVYAFVYSTCEDTCPAQVQTIKGAIDDAERKDVRVVGISVDPVNDNPKRAASFLLKQGMTGRMEFLLGTREQLQPVWDAFAVQPQQDNLEHSAHTILADATGRQRIGFPYDFMTQEALAHDLGRL
;
A
#
# COMPACT_ATOMS: atom_id res chain seq x y z
N MET A 1 76.19 -6.01 19.44
CA MET A 1 75.04 -6.70 20.02
C MET A 1 73.96 -5.69 20.33
N LEU A 2 73.03 -5.42 19.39
CA LEU A 2 71.84 -4.58 19.61
C LEU A 2 71.12 -4.37 18.27
N VAL A 3 70.45 -5.41 17.71
CA VAL A 3 69.42 -5.25 16.67
C VAL A 3 68.60 -6.55 16.68
N ALA A 4 67.65 -6.68 17.56
CA ALA A 4 66.71 -7.77 17.51
C ALA A 4 65.47 -7.56 18.42
N PHE A 5 64.87 -6.37 18.46
CA PHE A 5 63.65 -6.16 19.24
C PHE A 5 62.65 -5.17 18.59
N SER A 6 62.57 -5.15 17.29
CA SER A 6 61.64 -4.20 16.65
C SER A 6 60.71 -4.76 15.57
N LEU A 7 60.51 -6.08 15.51
CA LEU A 7 59.68 -6.70 14.47
C LEU A 7 58.40 -7.39 14.98
N CYS A 8 58.15 -7.45 16.28
CA CYS A 8 56.96 -8.12 16.83
C CYS A 8 55.79 -7.21 17.17
N ALA A 9 55.96 -5.87 17.14
CA ALA A 9 54.89 -4.96 17.55
C ALA A 9 54.00 -4.49 16.40
N VAL A 10 54.33 -4.75 15.14
CA VAL A 10 53.52 -4.31 13.98
C VAL A 10 52.53 -5.33 13.55
N ALA A 11 52.68 -6.62 13.87
CA ALA A 11 51.76 -7.66 13.47
C ALA A 11 50.48 -7.73 14.32
N ALA A 12 50.47 -7.18 15.55
CA ALA A 12 49.35 -7.20 16.46
C ALA A 12 48.28 -6.11 16.21
N VAL A 13 48.65 -5.03 15.51
CA VAL A 13 47.74 -3.90 15.24
C VAL A 13 46.90 -4.13 13.96
N ILE A 14 47.40 -4.92 13.02
CA ILE A 14 46.72 -5.20 11.76
C ILE A 14 45.61 -6.28 11.93
N GLY A 15 45.74 -7.16 12.94
CA GLY A 15 44.75 -8.20 13.24
C GLY A 15 43.49 -7.70 13.94
N ALA A 16 43.56 -6.55 14.63
CA ALA A 16 42.42 -6.03 15.40
C ALA A 16 41.50 -5.12 14.58
N THR A 17 41.90 -4.67 13.39
CA THR A 17 41.08 -3.81 12.54
C THR A 17 40.30 -4.54 11.47
N LEU A 18 40.53 -5.84 11.28
CA LEU A 18 39.78 -6.68 10.34
C LEU A 18 38.60 -7.44 10.98
N ALA A 19 38.49 -7.49 12.31
CA ALA A 19 37.42 -8.18 13.01
C ALA A 19 36.17 -7.29 13.29
N SER A 20 36.19 -6.01 12.91
CA SER A 20 35.06 -5.10 13.15
C SER A 20 34.26 -4.73 11.88
N ARG A 21 34.40 -5.54 10.82
CA ARG A 21 33.59 -5.41 9.58
C ARG A 21 32.79 -6.68 9.31
N THR A 22 32.25 -7.32 10.34
CA THR A 22 31.10 -8.20 10.13
C THR A 22 29.85 -7.33 10.11
N GLY A 23 29.41 -7.12 8.90
CA GLY A 23 28.33 -6.33 8.45
C GLY A 23 27.12 -6.29 9.34
N ASN A 24 26.73 -5.11 9.69
CA ASN A 24 25.30 -4.82 9.62
C ASN A 24 24.92 -4.97 8.15
N ALA A 25 24.33 -6.14 7.82
CA ALA A 25 23.37 -6.17 6.74
C ALA A 25 22.40 -5.02 7.02
N SER A 26 22.24 -4.12 6.08
CA SER A 26 21.28 -3.04 6.11
C SER A 26 19.96 -3.66 6.55
N GLU A 27 19.59 -3.50 7.81
CA GLU A 27 18.20 -3.55 8.19
C GLU A 27 17.54 -2.49 7.31
N SER A 28 16.61 -2.93 6.48
CA SER A 28 15.75 -2.04 5.73
C SER A 28 15.32 -0.94 6.69
N GLY A 29 15.52 0.33 6.29
CA GLY A 29 15.22 1.46 7.16
C GLY A 29 13.72 1.66 7.39
N LEU A 30 12.96 0.57 7.39
CA LEU A 30 11.52 0.50 7.59
C LEU A 30 11.21 0.74 9.07
N GLU A 31 10.59 1.86 9.36
CA GLU A 31 10.10 2.17 10.71
C GLU A 31 8.84 1.35 11.01
N LEU A 32 8.92 0.49 12.02
CA LEU A 32 7.79 -0.33 12.45
C LEU A 32 7.20 0.18 13.77
N SER A 33 5.88 0.07 13.90
CA SER A 33 5.16 0.25 15.16
C SER A 33 5.59 -0.83 16.19
N LYS A 34 5.22 -0.65 17.45
CA LYS A 34 5.47 -1.66 18.51
C LYS A 34 4.85 -3.02 18.20
N ASP A 35 3.77 -3.03 17.44
CA ASP A 35 3.08 -4.25 17.01
C ASP A 35 3.64 -4.81 15.70
N GLY A 36 4.72 -4.22 15.18
CA GLY A 36 5.44 -4.66 14.00
C GLY A 36 4.77 -4.32 12.67
N TRP A 37 3.88 -3.34 12.61
CA TRP A 37 3.26 -2.82 11.39
C TRP A 37 3.99 -1.56 10.91
N ALA A 38 4.13 -1.42 9.60
CA ALA A 38 4.72 -0.23 8.99
C ALA A 38 3.69 0.89 8.82
N GLY A 39 2.46 0.55 8.47
CA GLY A 39 1.37 1.51 8.37
C GLY A 39 0.67 1.78 9.70
N ALA A 40 -0.26 2.73 9.69
CA ALA A 40 -1.05 3.10 10.86
C ALA A 40 -2.12 2.03 11.14
N ILE A 41 -2.15 1.52 12.38
CA ILE A 41 -3.14 0.54 12.81
C ILE A 41 -4.52 1.19 12.85
N ARG A 42 -5.48 0.57 12.19
CA ARG A 42 -6.88 1.02 12.21
C ARG A 42 -7.54 0.67 13.55
N PRO A 43 -8.52 1.46 14.01
CA PRO A 43 -9.25 1.19 15.25
C PRO A 43 -9.81 -0.25 15.29
N PRO A 44 -9.74 -0.92 16.43
CA PRO A 44 -10.28 -2.28 16.57
C PRO A 44 -11.76 -2.36 16.20
N GLY A 45 -12.13 -3.39 15.45
CA GLY A 45 -13.53 -3.65 15.07
C GLY A 45 -14.03 -2.84 13.87
N GLN A 46 -13.21 -2.00 13.27
CA GLN A 46 -13.61 -1.24 12.08
C GLN A 46 -13.74 -2.19 10.88
N ALA A 47 -14.97 -2.45 10.46
CA ALA A 47 -15.26 -3.28 9.31
C ALA A 47 -15.24 -2.47 8.00
N VAL A 48 -15.02 -3.15 6.89
CA VAL A 48 -15.38 -2.65 5.57
C VAL A 48 -16.91 -2.48 5.56
N PRO A 49 -17.45 -1.34 5.13
CA PRO A 49 -18.89 -1.14 5.11
C PRO A 49 -19.56 -2.01 4.05
N GLN A 50 -20.82 -2.29 4.22
CA GLN A 50 -21.61 -2.91 3.16
C GLN A 50 -21.73 -1.96 1.98
N PHE A 51 -21.50 -2.47 0.77
CA PHE A 51 -21.69 -1.73 -0.47
C PHE A 51 -22.10 -2.63 -1.62
N THR A 52 -22.71 -2.03 -2.62
CA THR A 52 -22.99 -2.63 -3.93
C THR A 52 -22.63 -1.61 -5.00
N LEU A 53 -21.52 -1.81 -5.67
CA LEU A 53 -20.96 -0.91 -6.67
C LEU A 53 -20.76 -1.66 -7.99
N LYS A 54 -20.36 -0.96 -9.05
CA LYS A 54 -19.99 -1.57 -10.33
C LYS A 54 -18.52 -1.33 -10.61
N ASP A 55 -17.85 -2.35 -11.16
CA ASP A 55 -16.50 -2.17 -11.67
C ASP A 55 -16.49 -1.47 -13.05
N GLN A 56 -15.31 -1.27 -13.60
CA GLN A 56 -15.07 -0.65 -14.92
C GLN A 56 -15.67 -1.45 -16.08
N ASP A 57 -16.00 -2.72 -15.89
CA ASP A 57 -16.61 -3.60 -16.89
C ASP A 57 -18.14 -3.71 -16.70
N GLY A 58 -18.68 -2.99 -15.70
CA GLY A 58 -20.10 -2.98 -15.37
C GLY A 58 -20.56 -4.17 -14.52
N LYS A 59 -19.65 -5.03 -14.06
CA LYS A 59 -19.94 -6.12 -13.15
C LYS A 59 -20.26 -5.56 -11.76
N THR A 60 -21.29 -6.12 -11.13
CA THR A 60 -21.61 -5.78 -9.74
C THR A 60 -20.58 -6.42 -8.81
N VAL A 61 -20.07 -5.62 -7.88
CA VAL A 61 -19.14 -6.02 -6.82
C VAL A 61 -19.72 -5.58 -5.47
N THR A 62 -19.74 -6.50 -4.53
CA THR A 62 -20.18 -6.26 -3.15
C THR A 62 -19.01 -6.44 -2.17
N ASP A 63 -19.16 -5.91 -0.96
CA ASP A 63 -18.19 -6.17 0.11
C ASP A 63 -18.07 -7.68 0.41
N GLU A 64 -19.16 -8.44 0.31
CA GLU A 64 -19.16 -9.89 0.52
C GLU A 64 -18.32 -10.63 -0.55
N ASP A 65 -18.33 -10.19 -1.81
CA ASP A 65 -17.50 -10.77 -2.89
C ASP A 65 -15.99 -10.60 -2.62
N LEU A 66 -15.62 -9.67 -1.74
CA LEU A 66 -14.23 -9.35 -1.41
C LEU A 66 -13.71 -10.12 -0.19
N LYS A 67 -14.57 -10.77 0.59
CA LYS A 67 -14.17 -11.58 1.75
C LYS A 67 -13.46 -12.88 1.35
N GLY A 68 -12.78 -13.48 2.31
CA GLY A 68 -12.03 -14.74 2.11
C GLY A 68 -10.58 -14.55 1.69
N ARG A 69 -10.16 -13.33 1.39
CA ARG A 69 -8.77 -12.96 1.08
C ARG A 69 -8.47 -11.52 1.48
N PRO A 70 -7.21 -11.15 1.71
CA PRO A 70 -6.85 -9.76 1.98
C PRO A 70 -7.16 -8.86 0.80
N VAL A 71 -7.55 -7.62 1.10
CA VAL A 71 -7.91 -6.60 0.11
C VAL A 71 -7.14 -5.32 0.35
N VAL A 72 -6.57 -4.77 -0.70
CA VAL A 72 -6.02 -3.40 -0.76
C VAL A 72 -7.08 -2.48 -1.33
N TYR A 73 -7.57 -1.54 -0.54
CA TYR A 73 -8.46 -0.48 -0.97
C TYR A 73 -7.67 0.79 -1.25
N ALA A 74 -7.73 1.29 -2.47
CA ALA A 74 -7.16 2.57 -2.88
C ALA A 74 -8.29 3.53 -3.26
N PHE A 75 -8.21 4.76 -2.80
CA PHE A 75 -9.19 5.81 -3.12
C PHE A 75 -8.61 6.69 -4.21
N VAL A 76 -9.17 6.58 -5.41
CA VAL A 76 -8.59 7.12 -6.65
C VAL A 76 -9.66 7.74 -7.55
N TYR A 77 -9.25 8.57 -8.49
CA TYR A 77 -10.09 9.04 -9.58
C TYR A 77 -9.34 8.98 -10.93
N SER A 78 -10.09 8.73 -11.99
CA SER A 78 -9.52 8.34 -13.29
C SER A 78 -8.86 9.50 -14.06
N THR A 79 -9.15 10.73 -13.67
CA THR A 79 -8.59 11.94 -14.29
C THR A 79 -7.40 12.51 -13.51
N CYS A 80 -6.98 11.87 -12.43
CA CYS A 80 -5.79 12.23 -11.68
C CYS A 80 -4.52 11.96 -12.51
N GLU A 81 -3.64 12.95 -12.62
CA GLU A 81 -2.42 12.85 -13.41
C GLU A 81 -1.15 12.68 -12.56
N ASP A 82 -1.24 12.81 -11.25
CA ASP A 82 -0.10 12.84 -10.33
C ASP A 82 -0.21 11.77 -9.24
N THR A 83 -0.91 12.04 -8.16
CA THR A 83 -0.92 11.22 -6.93
C THR A 83 -1.51 9.82 -7.15
N CYS A 84 -2.65 9.70 -7.85
CA CYS A 84 -3.29 8.38 -8.04
C CYS A 84 -2.46 7.42 -8.89
N PRO A 85 -1.83 7.85 -10.01
CA PRO A 85 -0.87 7.01 -10.73
C PRO A 85 0.26 6.50 -9.84
N ALA A 86 0.90 7.40 -9.08
CA ALA A 86 1.99 7.04 -8.18
C ALA A 86 1.55 6.07 -7.07
N GLN A 87 0.38 6.32 -6.45
CA GLN A 87 -0.23 5.42 -5.46
C GLN A 87 -0.43 4.01 -6.03
N VAL A 88 -1.00 3.90 -7.22
CA VAL A 88 -1.27 2.61 -7.87
C VAL A 88 0.02 1.89 -8.26
N GLN A 89 1.07 2.61 -8.71
CA GLN A 89 2.37 2.00 -8.99
C GLN A 89 3.06 1.47 -7.72
N THR A 90 2.97 2.20 -6.60
CA THR A 90 3.45 1.73 -5.29
C THR A 90 2.72 0.45 -4.86
N ILE A 91 1.38 0.41 -4.99
CA ILE A 91 0.58 -0.79 -4.69
C ILE A 91 0.98 -1.96 -5.58
N LYS A 92 1.15 -1.73 -6.88
CA LYS A 92 1.57 -2.75 -7.85
C LYS A 92 2.91 -3.36 -7.46
N GLY A 93 3.91 -2.52 -7.19
CA GLY A 93 5.23 -2.98 -6.76
C GLY A 93 5.17 -3.76 -5.46
N ALA A 94 4.41 -3.28 -4.48
CA ALA A 94 4.28 -3.94 -3.18
C ALA A 94 3.67 -5.35 -3.28
N ILE A 95 2.67 -5.55 -4.15
CA ILE A 95 2.08 -6.88 -4.38
C ILE A 95 3.07 -7.81 -5.05
N ASP A 96 3.85 -7.29 -6.01
CA ASP A 96 4.87 -8.05 -6.70
C ASP A 96 5.99 -8.47 -5.73
N ASP A 97 6.43 -7.57 -4.84
CA ASP A 97 7.47 -7.84 -3.82
C ASP A 97 6.99 -8.78 -2.71
N ALA A 98 5.74 -8.64 -2.28
CA ALA A 98 5.15 -9.51 -1.26
C ALA A 98 4.84 -10.93 -1.78
N GLU A 99 4.97 -11.17 -3.10
CA GLU A 99 4.62 -12.43 -3.77
C GLU A 99 3.19 -12.93 -3.45
N ARG A 100 2.27 -11.99 -3.12
CA ARG A 100 0.91 -12.28 -2.66
C ARG A 100 -0.08 -12.29 -3.83
N LYS A 101 -0.27 -13.47 -4.42
CA LYS A 101 -1.24 -13.68 -5.52
C LYS A 101 -2.70 -13.75 -5.07
N ASP A 102 -2.92 -13.93 -3.79
CA ASP A 102 -4.25 -14.02 -3.17
C ASP A 102 -4.84 -12.65 -2.80
N VAL A 103 -4.04 -11.59 -2.78
CA VAL A 103 -4.51 -10.23 -2.49
C VAL A 103 -5.34 -9.67 -3.65
N ARG A 104 -6.50 -9.11 -3.33
CA ARG A 104 -7.30 -8.30 -4.27
C ARG A 104 -6.94 -6.83 -4.15
N VAL A 105 -6.97 -6.13 -5.26
CA VAL A 105 -6.79 -4.68 -5.31
C VAL A 105 -8.08 -4.04 -5.81
N VAL A 106 -8.60 -3.13 -5.04
CA VAL A 106 -9.84 -2.41 -5.33
C VAL A 106 -9.58 -0.91 -5.28
N GLY A 107 -9.78 -0.24 -6.40
CA GLY A 107 -9.86 1.22 -6.45
C GLY A 107 -11.30 1.67 -6.27
N ILE A 108 -11.54 2.58 -5.36
CA ILE A 108 -12.86 3.16 -5.15
C ILE A 108 -12.83 4.60 -5.65
N SER A 109 -13.76 4.93 -6.56
CA SER A 109 -13.88 6.28 -7.08
C SER A 109 -14.12 7.31 -5.97
N VAL A 110 -13.38 8.43 -6.05
CA VAL A 110 -13.62 9.63 -5.22
C VAL A 110 -14.15 10.83 -6.03
N ASP A 111 -14.36 10.64 -7.33
CA ASP A 111 -14.89 11.65 -8.25
C ASP A 111 -16.01 11.09 -9.15
N PRO A 112 -17.20 10.80 -8.59
CA PRO A 112 -18.29 10.19 -9.35
C PRO A 112 -18.85 11.09 -10.46
N VAL A 113 -18.49 12.36 -10.49
CA VAL A 113 -18.91 13.30 -11.54
C VAL A 113 -18.12 13.03 -12.82
N ASN A 114 -16.82 12.81 -12.71
CA ASN A 114 -15.93 12.66 -13.84
C ASN A 114 -15.59 11.20 -14.16
N ASP A 115 -15.67 10.31 -13.17
CA ASP A 115 -15.38 8.90 -13.36
C ASP A 115 -16.52 8.17 -14.11
N ASN A 116 -16.12 7.33 -15.03
CA ASN A 116 -17.02 6.46 -15.77
C ASN A 116 -16.26 5.19 -16.21
N PRO A 117 -16.97 4.14 -16.66
CA PRO A 117 -16.34 2.86 -17.03
C PRO A 117 -15.19 3.00 -18.02
N LYS A 118 -15.34 3.82 -19.05
CA LYS A 118 -14.32 4.02 -20.09
C LYS A 118 -13.06 4.68 -19.52
N ARG A 119 -13.22 5.71 -18.69
CA ARG A 119 -12.08 6.40 -18.05
C ARG A 119 -11.39 5.51 -17.03
N ALA A 120 -12.16 4.78 -16.21
CA ALA A 120 -11.63 3.82 -15.26
C ALA A 120 -10.82 2.72 -15.95
N ALA A 121 -11.34 2.10 -17.01
CA ALA A 121 -10.62 1.12 -17.81
C ALA A 121 -9.34 1.70 -18.44
N SER A 122 -9.41 2.93 -18.96
CA SER A 122 -8.23 3.62 -19.52
C SER A 122 -7.17 3.90 -18.43
N PHE A 123 -7.59 4.31 -17.24
CA PHE A 123 -6.69 4.50 -16.10
C PHE A 123 -5.98 3.19 -15.73
N LEU A 124 -6.72 2.10 -15.55
CA LEU A 124 -6.14 0.79 -15.25
C LEU A 124 -5.15 0.31 -16.33
N LEU A 125 -5.49 0.54 -17.59
CA LEU A 125 -4.59 0.21 -18.71
C LEU A 125 -3.28 1.01 -18.64
N LYS A 126 -3.36 2.32 -18.44
CA LYS A 126 -2.18 3.20 -18.31
C LYS A 126 -1.29 2.80 -17.14
N GLN A 127 -1.89 2.33 -16.03
CA GLN A 127 -1.15 1.89 -14.84
C GLN A 127 -0.64 0.43 -14.94
N GLY A 128 -0.98 -0.31 -16.00
CA GLY A 128 -0.64 -1.73 -16.14
C GLY A 128 -1.34 -2.60 -15.08
N MET A 129 -2.56 -2.20 -14.70
CA MET A 129 -3.37 -2.85 -13.66
C MET A 129 -4.64 -3.52 -14.22
N THR A 130 -4.80 -3.57 -15.54
CA THR A 130 -5.89 -4.33 -16.16
C THR A 130 -5.85 -5.78 -15.72
N GLY A 131 -6.97 -6.30 -15.19
CA GLY A 131 -7.08 -7.64 -14.64
C GLY A 131 -6.39 -7.86 -13.29
N ARG A 132 -5.73 -6.84 -12.73
CA ARG A 132 -5.06 -6.88 -11.41
C ARG A 132 -5.75 -6.00 -10.37
N MET A 133 -6.55 -5.02 -10.80
CA MET A 133 -7.28 -4.09 -9.95
C MET A 133 -8.68 -3.90 -10.53
N GLU A 134 -9.67 -3.89 -9.67
CA GLU A 134 -11.05 -3.51 -9.98
C GLU A 134 -11.25 -2.03 -9.62
N PHE A 135 -11.77 -1.23 -10.55
CA PHE A 135 -12.08 0.18 -10.30
C PHE A 135 -13.58 0.34 -10.06
N LEU A 136 -13.98 0.50 -8.81
CA LEU A 136 -15.39 0.57 -8.41
C LEU A 136 -15.95 1.97 -8.60
N LEU A 137 -17.08 2.01 -9.25
CA LEU A 137 -17.85 3.20 -9.63
C LEU A 137 -19.24 3.15 -9.00
N GLY A 138 -19.79 4.31 -8.72
CA GLY A 138 -21.14 4.46 -8.18
C GLY A 138 -21.59 5.91 -8.21
N THR A 139 -22.84 6.16 -7.83
CA THR A 139 -23.29 7.53 -7.58
C THR A 139 -22.69 8.06 -6.28
N ARG A 140 -22.76 9.39 -6.07
CA ARG A 140 -22.31 9.99 -4.80
C ARG A 140 -23.02 9.35 -3.60
N GLU A 141 -24.33 9.08 -3.71
CA GLU A 141 -25.13 8.49 -2.64
C GLU A 141 -24.66 7.06 -2.30
N GLN A 142 -24.22 6.29 -3.30
CA GLN A 142 -23.67 4.95 -3.11
C GLN A 142 -22.26 4.96 -2.52
N LEU A 143 -21.45 5.93 -2.90
CA LEU A 143 -20.06 6.04 -2.48
C LEU A 143 -19.88 6.73 -1.13
N GLN A 144 -20.77 7.66 -0.75
CA GLN A 144 -20.63 8.44 0.48
C GLN A 144 -20.51 7.57 1.75
N PRO A 145 -21.36 6.54 1.98
CA PRO A 145 -21.20 5.66 3.14
C PRO A 145 -19.87 4.90 3.15
N VAL A 146 -19.34 4.61 1.95
CA VAL A 146 -18.04 3.94 1.82
C VAL A 146 -16.92 4.91 2.23
N TRP A 147 -16.91 6.12 1.68
CA TRP A 147 -15.92 7.14 2.06
C TRP A 147 -15.93 7.43 3.57
N ASP A 148 -17.12 7.58 4.15
CA ASP A 148 -17.27 7.84 5.59
C ASP A 148 -16.67 6.72 6.44
N ALA A 149 -16.96 5.45 6.10
CA ALA A 149 -16.46 4.30 6.84
C ALA A 149 -14.92 4.13 6.73
N PHE A 150 -14.33 4.57 5.64
CA PHE A 150 -12.88 4.56 5.46
C PHE A 150 -12.21 5.85 5.92
N ALA A 151 -12.97 6.86 6.37
CA ALA A 151 -12.52 8.20 6.73
C ALA A 151 -11.78 8.90 5.57
N VAL A 152 -12.34 8.80 4.36
CA VAL A 152 -11.83 9.40 3.13
C VAL A 152 -12.68 10.58 2.73
N GLN A 153 -12.06 11.68 2.35
CA GLN A 153 -12.75 12.82 1.75
C GLN A 153 -12.72 12.68 0.22
N PRO A 154 -13.89 12.75 -0.45
CA PRO A 154 -13.95 12.71 -1.90
C PRO A 154 -13.37 13.99 -2.52
N GLN A 155 -13.06 13.91 -3.82
CA GLN A 155 -12.62 15.06 -4.61
C GLN A 155 -13.69 16.18 -4.58
N GLN A 156 -13.27 17.39 -4.30
CA GLN A 156 -14.08 18.62 -4.33
C GLN A 156 -13.35 19.71 -5.13
N ASP A 157 -14.10 20.65 -5.67
CA ASP A 157 -13.65 21.63 -6.68
C ASP A 157 -12.40 22.46 -6.34
N ASN A 158 -11.81 22.44 -5.23
CA ASN A 158 -10.54 23.10 -4.87
C ASN A 158 -9.83 22.43 -3.70
N LEU A 159 -10.23 21.21 -3.34
CA LEU A 159 -9.61 20.45 -2.25
C LEU A 159 -9.11 19.12 -2.80
N GLU A 160 -7.88 18.78 -2.48
CA GLU A 160 -7.35 17.47 -2.77
C GLU A 160 -8.11 16.40 -1.97
N HIS A 161 -8.44 15.30 -2.62
CA HIS A 161 -9.02 14.15 -1.94
C HIS A 161 -8.00 13.51 -1.00
N SER A 162 -8.46 12.79 0.00
CA SER A 162 -7.57 11.99 0.85
C SER A 162 -7.05 10.77 0.06
N ALA A 163 -5.80 10.84 -0.38
CA ALA A 163 -5.12 9.70 -1.00
C ALA A 163 -4.70 8.69 0.07
N HIS A 164 -5.61 7.79 0.42
CA HIS A 164 -5.37 6.74 1.40
C HIS A 164 -5.36 5.37 0.74
N THR A 165 -4.53 4.48 1.28
CA THR A 165 -4.57 3.05 0.99
C THR A 165 -4.88 2.30 2.28
N ILE A 166 -5.89 1.44 2.26
CA ILE A 166 -6.32 0.68 3.43
C ILE A 166 -6.18 -0.81 3.14
N LEU A 167 -5.53 -1.53 4.04
CA LEU A 167 -5.47 -2.98 4.03
C LEU A 167 -6.60 -3.55 4.89
N ALA A 168 -7.38 -4.44 4.33
CA ALA A 168 -8.35 -5.23 5.06
C ALA A 168 -7.96 -6.72 5.04
N ASP A 169 -8.25 -7.41 6.15
CA ASP A 169 -8.03 -8.85 6.24
C ASP A 169 -9.14 -9.66 5.55
N ALA A 170 -8.94 -10.97 5.48
CA ALA A 170 -9.89 -11.89 4.84
C ALA A 170 -11.30 -11.90 5.48
N THR A 171 -11.45 -11.37 6.69
CA THR A 171 -12.75 -11.26 7.36
C THR A 171 -13.49 -9.96 7.04
N GLY A 172 -12.87 -9.07 6.24
CA GLY A 172 -13.41 -7.75 5.91
C GLY A 172 -13.19 -6.71 7.01
N ARG A 173 -12.16 -6.85 7.85
CA ARG A 173 -11.78 -5.85 8.84
C ARG A 173 -10.66 -4.98 8.33
N GLN A 174 -10.81 -3.67 8.45
CA GLN A 174 -9.74 -2.71 8.17
C GLN A 174 -8.63 -2.89 9.22
N ARG A 175 -7.42 -3.15 8.77
CA ARG A 175 -6.28 -3.44 9.66
C ARG A 175 -5.28 -2.31 9.70
N ILE A 176 -4.84 -1.86 8.54
CA ILE A 176 -3.74 -0.90 8.39
C ILE A 176 -4.16 0.17 7.39
N GLY A 177 -3.78 1.41 7.66
CA GLY A 177 -3.96 2.55 6.78
C GLY A 177 -2.63 3.20 6.43
N PHE A 178 -2.47 3.59 5.18
CA PHE A 178 -1.34 4.34 4.67
C PHE A 178 -1.85 5.65 4.06
N PRO A 179 -1.61 6.80 4.69
CA PRO A 179 -1.66 8.07 3.97
C PRO A 179 -0.62 8.06 2.85
N TYR A 180 -0.92 8.64 1.70
CA TYR A 180 -0.04 8.58 0.53
C TYR A 180 1.39 9.02 0.83
N ASP A 181 1.57 10.12 1.55
CA ASP A 181 2.89 10.70 1.87
C ASP A 181 3.79 9.77 2.69
N PHE A 182 3.22 8.78 3.37
CA PHE A 182 3.92 7.81 4.21
C PHE A 182 3.89 6.39 3.63
N MET A 183 3.33 6.22 2.44
CA MET A 183 3.22 4.91 1.79
C MET A 183 4.44 4.64 0.91
N THR A 184 5.27 3.69 1.31
CA THR A 184 6.34 3.16 0.46
C THR A 184 6.00 1.74 -0.02
N GLN A 185 6.60 1.33 -1.13
CA GLN A 185 6.45 -0.02 -1.66
C GLN A 185 6.88 -1.08 -0.63
N GLU A 186 8.00 -0.85 0.05
CA GLU A 186 8.54 -1.74 1.07
C GLU A 186 7.61 -1.86 2.29
N ALA A 187 7.09 -0.73 2.80
CA ALA A 187 6.17 -0.69 3.94
C ALA A 187 4.88 -1.45 3.63
N LEU A 188 4.32 -1.22 2.45
CA LEU A 188 3.09 -1.88 2.02
C LEU A 188 3.31 -3.38 1.78
N ALA A 189 4.44 -3.78 1.16
CA ALA A 189 4.80 -5.19 0.95
C ALA A 189 4.99 -5.93 2.29
N HIS A 190 5.69 -5.29 3.24
CA HIS A 190 5.87 -5.82 4.59
C HIS A 190 4.52 -6.12 5.25
N ASP A 191 3.60 -5.17 5.24
CA ASP A 191 2.31 -5.33 5.93
C ASP A 191 1.37 -6.30 5.19
N LEU A 192 1.44 -6.37 3.86
CA LEU A 192 0.74 -7.40 3.09
C LEU A 192 1.19 -8.81 3.45
N GLY A 193 2.47 -9.01 3.72
CA GLY A 193 3.02 -10.29 4.14
C GLY A 193 2.52 -10.77 5.52
N ARG A 194 1.91 -9.88 6.31
CA ARG A 194 1.40 -10.14 7.67
C ARG A 194 -0.11 -10.36 7.75
N LEU A 195 -0.85 -10.12 6.66
CA LEU A 195 -2.32 -10.33 6.56
C LEU A 195 -2.69 -11.81 6.12
#